data_881ff7a26a265f295ae0bbb7d9d66c9c
#
_entry.id   881ff7a26a265f295ae0bbb7d9d66c9c
#
_cell.length_a   1.000
_cell.length_b   1.000
_cell.length_c   1.000
_cell.angle_alpha   90.00
_cell.angle_beta   90.00
_cell.angle_gamma   90.00
#
_symmetry.space_group_name_H-M   'P 1'
#
loop_
_entity.id
_entity.type
_entity.pdbx_description
1 polymer ?
#
loop_
_entity_poly.entity_id
_entity_poly.type
_entity_poly.pdbx_seq_one_letter_code
_entity_poly.pdbx_strand_id
1 'polypeptide(L)' 'LSTMAPFRATETIRAVGLPEDEETCVIDVDVFGRTCVQTAAKLHISVDGFYKLRRRAYQKLADAFDS' A
#
# COMPACT_ATOMS: atom_id res chain seq x y z
N LEU A 1 -8.84 -1.19 7.80
CA LEU A 1 -9.14 -0.88 6.38
C LEU A 1 -10.25 -1.75 5.82
N SER A 2 -10.40 -2.99 6.34
CA SER A 2 -11.41 -3.92 5.82
C SER A 2 -12.85 -3.46 6.03
N THR A 3 -13.09 -2.55 6.97
CA THR A 3 -14.43 -2.02 7.26
C THR A 3 -14.70 -0.69 6.58
N MET A 4 -13.70 -0.12 5.90
CA MET A 4 -13.82 1.16 5.22
C MET A 4 -14.29 0.98 3.78
N ALA A 5 -15.08 1.94 3.27
CA ALA A 5 -15.34 2.01 1.85
C ALA A 5 -14.01 2.25 1.11
N PRO A 6 -13.85 1.72 -0.14
CA PRO A 6 -12.59 1.90 -0.88
C PRO A 6 -12.12 3.34 -0.99
N PHE A 7 -13.05 4.27 -1.16
CA PHE A 7 -12.71 5.69 -1.24
C PHE A 7 -12.05 6.19 0.06
N ARG A 8 -12.65 5.85 1.21
CA ARG A 8 -12.12 6.27 2.51
C ARG A 8 -10.78 5.62 2.82
N ALA A 9 -10.63 4.34 2.50
CA ALA A 9 -9.37 3.65 2.71
C ALA A 9 -8.24 4.31 1.91
N THR A 10 -8.51 4.65 0.66
CA THR A 10 -7.55 5.33 -0.20
C THR A 10 -7.18 6.71 0.36
N GLU A 11 -8.17 7.48 0.78
CA GLU A 11 -7.94 8.81 1.38
C GLU A 11 -7.09 8.71 2.65
N THR A 12 -7.39 7.74 3.51
CA THR A 12 -6.65 7.54 4.75
C THR A 12 -5.18 7.20 4.47
N ILE A 13 -4.94 6.32 3.51
CA ILE A 13 -3.58 5.94 3.12
C ILE A 13 -2.84 7.13 2.54
N ARG A 14 -3.48 7.90 1.66
CA ARG A 14 -2.87 9.09 1.05
C ARG A 14 -2.52 10.15 2.08
N ALA A 15 -3.32 10.29 3.11
CA ALA A 15 -3.09 11.27 4.17
C ALA A 15 -1.80 11.01 4.95
N VAL A 16 -1.31 9.78 4.95
CA VAL A 16 -0.05 9.43 5.62
C VAL A 16 1.16 10.00 4.89
N GLY A 17 1.05 10.23 3.58
CA GLY A 17 2.13 10.83 2.79
C GLY A 17 3.23 9.84 2.41
N LEU A 18 2.86 8.60 2.11
CA LEU A 18 3.83 7.59 1.66
C LEU A 18 4.44 7.96 0.31
N PRO A 19 5.68 7.54 0.04
CA PRO A 19 6.21 7.60 -1.33
C PRO A 19 5.26 6.89 -2.30
N GLU A 20 5.23 7.36 -3.55
CA GLU A 20 4.28 6.88 -4.55
C GLU A 20 4.27 5.36 -4.70
N ASP A 21 5.45 4.74 -4.77
CA ASP A 21 5.55 3.29 -4.95
C ASP A 21 4.97 2.53 -3.76
N GLU A 22 5.26 3.00 -2.54
CA GLU A 22 4.73 2.37 -1.32
C GLU A 22 3.23 2.54 -1.23
N GLU A 23 2.73 3.72 -1.57
CA GLU A 23 1.30 4.00 -1.59
C GLU A 23 0.59 3.08 -2.58
N THR A 24 1.13 2.92 -3.79
CA THR A 24 0.57 2.04 -4.81
C THR A 24 0.53 0.60 -4.33
N CYS A 25 1.58 0.12 -3.67
CA CYS A 25 1.62 -1.24 -3.14
C CYS A 25 0.46 -1.51 -2.19
N VAL A 26 0.20 -0.58 -1.28
CA VAL A 26 -0.86 -0.75 -0.28
C VAL A 26 -2.24 -0.62 -0.92
N ILE A 27 -2.45 0.42 -1.71
CA ILE A 27 -3.76 0.69 -2.29
C ILE A 27 -4.18 -0.42 -3.25
N ASP A 28 -3.30 -0.83 -4.16
CA ASP A 28 -3.64 -1.83 -5.15
C ASP A 28 -3.97 -3.18 -4.51
N VAL A 29 -3.22 -3.60 -3.52
CA VAL A 29 -3.41 -4.92 -2.90
C VAL A 29 -4.51 -4.88 -1.84
N ASP A 30 -4.46 -3.94 -0.91
CA ASP A 30 -5.34 -3.95 0.26
C ASP A 30 -6.70 -3.32 -0.02
N VAL A 31 -6.78 -2.37 -0.94
CA VAL A 31 -8.04 -1.69 -1.26
C VAL A 31 -8.70 -2.31 -2.48
N PHE A 32 -7.96 -2.50 -3.57
CA PHE A 32 -8.51 -2.98 -4.83
C PHE A 32 -8.37 -4.49 -5.02
N GLY A 33 -7.68 -5.19 -4.14
CA GLY A 33 -7.59 -6.65 -4.19
C GLY A 33 -6.74 -7.20 -5.32
N ARG A 34 -5.81 -6.41 -5.86
CA ARG A 34 -4.89 -6.88 -6.88
C ARG A 34 -3.84 -7.80 -6.28
N THR A 35 -3.30 -8.71 -7.10
CA THR A 35 -2.26 -9.62 -6.61
C THR A 35 -0.93 -8.90 -6.47
N CYS A 36 -0.05 -9.47 -5.64
CA CYS A 36 1.31 -8.97 -5.49
C CYS A 36 2.07 -8.98 -6.83
N VAL A 37 1.87 -10.04 -7.62
CA VAL A 37 2.51 -10.18 -8.93
C VAL A 37 2.05 -9.09 -9.89
N GLN A 38 0.74 -8.82 -9.94
CA GLN A 38 0.19 -7.77 -10.79
C GLN A 38 0.74 -6.40 -10.41
N THR A 39 0.79 -6.09 -9.12
CA THR A 39 1.27 -4.81 -8.65
C THR A 39 2.77 -4.65 -8.87
N ALA A 40 3.56 -5.69 -8.64
CA ALA A 40 4.99 -5.66 -8.91
C ALA A 40 5.27 -5.40 -10.40
N ALA A 41 4.51 -6.05 -11.28
CA ALA A 41 4.63 -5.84 -12.73
C ALA A 41 4.29 -4.40 -13.11
N LYS A 42 3.24 -3.84 -12.52
CA LYS A 42 2.84 -2.46 -12.75
C LYS A 42 3.94 -1.47 -12.36
N LEU A 43 4.66 -1.76 -11.29
CA LEU A 43 5.74 -0.91 -10.79
C LEU A 43 7.09 -1.23 -11.42
N HIS A 44 7.16 -2.22 -12.30
CA HIS A 44 8.40 -2.67 -12.95
C HIS A 44 9.47 -3.11 -11.95
N ILE A 45 9.06 -3.80 -10.90
CA ILE A 45 9.96 -4.34 -9.87
C ILE A 45 9.74 -5.84 -9.71
N SER A 46 10.71 -6.49 -9.06
CA SER A 46 10.58 -7.92 -8.73
C SER A 46 9.56 -8.10 -7.59
N VAL A 47 9.07 -9.34 -7.45
CA VAL A 47 8.18 -9.68 -6.34
C VAL A 47 8.88 -9.46 -4.99
N ASP A 48 10.17 -9.80 -4.90
CA ASP A 48 10.96 -9.55 -3.68
C ASP A 48 11.03 -8.05 -3.37
N GLY A 49 11.25 -7.23 -4.39
CA GLY A 49 11.25 -5.77 -4.23
C GLY A 49 9.88 -5.26 -3.78
N PHE A 50 8.80 -5.84 -4.32
CA PHE A 50 7.45 -5.51 -3.90
C PHE A 50 7.24 -5.78 -2.41
N TYR A 51 7.66 -6.95 -1.92
CA TYR A 51 7.50 -7.30 -0.50
C TYR A 51 8.27 -6.35 0.41
N LYS A 52 9.46 -5.91 -0.02
CA LYS A 52 10.23 -4.93 0.74
C LYS A 52 9.52 -3.58 0.82
N LEU A 53 8.97 -3.11 -0.30
CA LEU A 53 8.21 -1.86 -0.34
C LEU A 53 6.97 -1.96 0.55
N ARG A 54 6.25 -3.07 0.46
CA ARG A 54 5.04 -3.28 1.24
C ARG A 54 5.33 -3.28 2.74
N ARG A 55 6.42 -3.92 3.15
CA ARG A 55 6.83 -3.94 4.55
C ARG A 55 7.11 -2.54 5.07
N ARG A 56 7.82 -1.73 4.27
CA ARG A 56 8.10 -0.33 4.64
C ARG A 56 6.82 0.49 4.74
N ALA A 57 5.91 0.29 3.80
CA ALA A 57 4.64 1.00 3.79
C ALA A 57 3.83 0.68 5.05
N TYR A 58 3.70 -0.59 5.39
CA TYR A 58 2.97 -0.99 6.59
C TYR A 58 3.61 -0.48 7.86
N GLN A 59 4.93 -0.44 7.93
CA GLN A 59 5.64 0.09 9.07
C GLN A 59 5.32 1.57 9.28
N LYS A 60 5.32 2.34 8.20
CA LYS A 60 4.97 3.76 8.24
C LYS A 60 3.51 3.98 8.58
N LEU A 61 2.61 3.14 8.06
CA LEU A 61 1.20 3.21 8.39
C LEU A 61 0.95 2.90 9.86
N ALA A 62 1.61 1.87 10.39
CA ALA A 62 1.49 1.52 11.80
C ALA A 62 1.96 2.67 12.68
N ASP A 63 3.10 3.28 12.35
CA ASP A 63 3.63 4.41 13.10
C ASP A 63 2.66 5.59 13.07
N ALA A 64 2.04 5.86 11.92
CA ALA A 64 1.11 6.97 11.78
C ALA A 64 -0.17 6.76 12.59
N PHE A 65 -0.65 5.50 12.68
CA PHE A 65 -1.89 5.19 13.39
C PHE A 65 -1.69 4.95 14.88
N ASP A 66 -0.47 4.64 15.31
CA ASP A 66 -0.13 4.41 16.72
C ASP A 66 0.27 5.68 17.47
N SER A 67 0.50 6.76 16.76
CA SER A 67 0.96 8.02 17.37
C SER A 67 -0.17 8.88 17.94
#